data_ace74f48aaced35f70bddd2e6dc5c704
#
_entry.id   ace74f48aaced35f70bddd2e6dc5c704
#
_cell.length_a   1.000
_cell.length_b   1.000
_cell.length_c   1.000
_cell.angle_alpha   90.00
_cell.angle_beta   90.00
_cell.angle_gamma   90.00
#
_symmetry.space_group_name_H-M   'P 1'
#
loop_
_entity.id
_entity.type
_entity.pdbx_description
1 polymer ?
#
loop_
_entity_poly.entity_id
_entity_poly.type
_entity_poly.pdbx_seq_one_letter_code
_entity_poly.pdbx_strand_id
1 'polypeptide(L)'
;SCEIQADEVKPGTYMDLTKALQNPLNVRVLDLSGQNFTTLPKEIEQLKNLQKLYLFDNRLKTLPKEIGQLKNLQELNLSSNQLTILPKEIGKLENLQRLDLYDNRLTILPIEIGKLQNLQTLYLSSNQLTTLPRESGKLENLQELNLSDNQLTTLPQEIGQLQNLQTLNLKSNQLTTLFKEIEQLKNLQTLNLSDNQLTTLPIEIGKLQNLHTLNLSDNQL
;
A
#
# COMPACT_ATOMS: atom_id res chain seq x y z
N SER A 1 32.14 -13.57 -30.79
CA SER A 1 30.90 -12.81 -30.93
C SER A 1 30.06 -13.07 -29.69
N CYS A 2 29.97 -12.11 -28.81
CA CYS A 2 29.08 -12.11 -27.68
C CYS A 2 27.77 -11.45 -28.17
N GLU A 3 26.79 -12.26 -28.53
CA GLU A 3 25.45 -11.76 -28.78
C GLU A 3 24.85 -11.38 -27.42
N ILE A 4 24.70 -10.09 -27.19
CA ILE A 4 23.86 -9.57 -26.10
C ILE A 4 22.43 -9.95 -26.50
N GLN A 5 21.87 -10.97 -25.84
CA GLN A 5 20.44 -11.23 -25.91
C GLN A 5 19.75 -9.96 -25.38
N ALA A 6 19.12 -9.24 -26.29
CA ALA A 6 18.16 -8.20 -25.89
C ALA A 6 17.05 -8.92 -25.12
N ASP A 7 16.86 -8.58 -23.85
CA ASP A 7 15.72 -9.05 -23.06
C ASP A 7 14.45 -8.79 -23.85
N GLU A 8 13.75 -9.85 -24.26
CA GLU A 8 12.49 -9.74 -24.98
C GLU A 8 11.47 -9.07 -24.05
N VAL A 9 11.23 -7.78 -24.29
CA VAL A 9 10.20 -7.02 -23.60
C VAL A 9 8.86 -7.68 -23.89
N LYS A 10 8.19 -8.18 -22.86
CA LYS A 10 6.89 -8.85 -23.00
C LYS A 10 5.90 -7.95 -23.73
N PRO A 11 5.08 -8.50 -24.66
CA PRO A 11 4.08 -7.73 -25.39
C PRO A 11 3.19 -6.92 -24.42
N GLY A 12 2.98 -5.64 -24.74
CA GLY A 12 2.19 -4.73 -23.90
C GLY A 12 2.96 -4.08 -22.75
N THR A 13 4.28 -4.30 -22.64
CA THR A 13 5.14 -3.63 -21.66
C THR A 13 5.85 -2.43 -22.28
N TYR A 14 5.78 -1.29 -21.60
CA TYR A 14 6.37 -0.02 -22.02
C TYR A 14 7.19 0.57 -20.90
N MET A 15 8.32 1.21 -21.24
CA MET A 15 9.20 1.92 -20.32
C MET A 15 9.33 3.42 -20.70
N ASP A 16 8.51 3.88 -21.61
CA ASP A 16 8.47 5.26 -22.12
C ASP A 16 7.02 5.70 -22.23
N LEU A 17 6.68 6.78 -21.51
CA LEU A 17 5.31 7.27 -21.44
C LEU A 17 4.81 7.78 -22.80
N THR A 18 5.68 8.47 -23.57
CA THR A 18 5.31 8.99 -24.90
C THR A 18 4.94 7.85 -25.84
N LYS A 19 5.74 6.79 -25.85
CA LYS A 19 5.46 5.59 -26.68
C LYS A 19 4.19 4.87 -26.21
N ALA A 20 3.98 4.78 -24.89
CA ALA A 20 2.76 4.21 -24.32
C ALA A 20 1.52 4.97 -24.76
N LEU A 21 1.55 6.31 -24.74
CA LEU A 21 0.44 7.15 -25.16
C LEU A 21 0.18 7.15 -26.68
N GLN A 22 1.13 6.75 -27.50
CA GLN A 22 0.92 6.56 -28.93
C GLN A 22 0.08 5.29 -29.23
N ASN A 23 0.12 4.30 -28.33
CA ASN A 23 -0.60 3.02 -28.49
C ASN A 23 -1.34 2.64 -27.19
N PRO A 24 -2.21 3.49 -26.65
CA PRO A 24 -2.69 3.42 -25.27
C PRO A 24 -3.48 2.13 -24.98
N LEU A 25 -4.17 1.55 -25.95
CA LEU A 25 -4.96 0.34 -25.76
C LEU A 25 -4.12 -0.94 -25.72
N ASN A 26 -2.87 -0.88 -26.16
CA ASN A 26 -1.95 -2.01 -26.14
C ASN A 26 -1.15 -2.11 -24.83
N VAL A 27 -1.16 -1.05 -24.02
CA VAL A 27 -0.38 -0.98 -22.78
C VAL A 27 -1.04 -1.82 -21.69
N ARG A 28 -0.32 -2.81 -21.19
CA ARG A 28 -0.69 -3.64 -20.03
C ARG A 28 0.19 -3.36 -18.83
N VAL A 29 1.46 -3.11 -19.08
CA VAL A 29 2.47 -2.78 -18.06
C VAL A 29 3.19 -1.51 -18.49
N LEU A 30 3.28 -0.56 -17.58
CA LEU A 30 4.05 0.67 -17.78
C LEU A 30 5.04 0.80 -16.61
N ASP A 31 6.32 0.77 -16.94
CA ASP A 31 7.40 0.97 -15.97
C ASP A 31 8.12 2.29 -16.26
N LEU A 32 7.90 3.25 -15.39
CA LEU A 32 8.50 4.58 -15.41
C LEU A 32 9.41 4.82 -14.19
N SER A 33 9.90 3.76 -13.58
CA SER A 33 10.71 3.82 -12.38
C SER A 33 12.05 4.50 -12.63
N GLY A 34 12.56 5.26 -11.65
CA GLY A 34 13.87 5.90 -11.71
C GLY A 34 14.02 7.02 -12.76
N GLN A 35 12.95 7.55 -13.31
CA GLN A 35 12.98 8.52 -14.41
C GLN A 35 12.87 9.99 -13.96
N ASN A 36 12.95 10.25 -12.66
CA ASN A 36 12.86 11.59 -12.07
C ASN A 36 11.55 12.35 -12.36
N PHE A 37 10.45 11.65 -12.59
CA PHE A 37 9.14 12.30 -12.75
C PHE A 37 8.77 13.09 -11.50
N THR A 38 8.40 14.35 -11.68
CA THR A 38 7.85 15.23 -10.63
C THR A 38 6.33 15.25 -10.64
N THR A 39 5.73 14.95 -11.78
CA THR A 39 4.28 14.88 -12.00
C THR A 39 3.95 13.78 -12.99
N LEU A 40 2.79 13.21 -12.87
CA LEU A 40 2.22 12.29 -13.85
C LEU A 40 1.15 13.07 -14.64
N PRO A 41 1.17 13.06 -15.99
CA PRO A 41 0.21 13.81 -16.78
C PRO A 41 -1.19 13.17 -16.72
N LYS A 42 -2.24 13.99 -16.90
CA LYS A 42 -3.63 13.53 -16.91
C LYS A 42 -3.92 12.50 -18.01
N GLU A 43 -3.16 12.56 -19.09
CA GLU A 43 -3.25 11.66 -20.24
C GLU A 43 -3.03 10.20 -19.86
N ILE A 44 -2.51 9.92 -18.65
CA ILE A 44 -2.41 8.55 -18.10
C ILE A 44 -3.77 7.83 -18.16
N GLU A 45 -4.88 8.55 -18.07
CA GLU A 45 -6.24 7.99 -18.17
C GLU A 45 -6.55 7.29 -19.49
N GLN A 46 -5.76 7.55 -20.54
CA GLN A 46 -5.94 6.91 -21.85
C GLN A 46 -5.53 5.42 -21.83
N LEU A 47 -4.71 5.01 -20.87
CA LEU A 47 -4.20 3.66 -20.73
C LEU A 47 -5.24 2.71 -20.11
N LYS A 48 -6.40 2.59 -20.77
CA LYS A 48 -7.59 1.88 -20.23
C LYS A 48 -7.34 0.39 -19.91
N ASN A 49 -6.38 -0.23 -20.55
CA ASN A 49 -6.06 -1.63 -20.39
C ASN A 49 -4.84 -1.87 -19.46
N LEU A 50 -4.33 -0.81 -18.82
CA LEU A 50 -3.19 -0.89 -17.92
C LEU A 50 -3.52 -1.77 -16.70
N GLN A 51 -2.67 -2.75 -16.45
CA GLN A 51 -2.78 -3.68 -15.34
C GLN A 51 -1.73 -3.40 -14.27
N LYS A 52 -0.53 -2.98 -14.67
CA LYS A 52 0.58 -2.69 -13.75
C LYS A 52 1.21 -1.36 -14.07
N LEU A 53 1.38 -0.52 -13.06
CA LEU A 53 2.03 0.77 -13.15
C LEU A 53 3.14 0.86 -12.09
N TYR A 54 4.37 0.96 -12.56
CA TYR A 54 5.54 1.12 -11.72
C TYR A 54 6.08 2.55 -11.86
N LEU A 55 6.13 3.26 -10.75
CA LEU A 55 6.56 4.65 -10.61
C LEU A 55 7.54 4.82 -9.45
N PHE A 56 8.15 3.71 -8.97
CA PHE A 56 9.07 3.77 -7.85
C PHE A 56 10.34 4.58 -8.20
N ASP A 57 10.98 5.12 -7.16
CA ASP A 57 12.20 5.95 -7.30
C ASP A 57 12.01 7.12 -8.28
N ASN A 58 10.99 7.93 -7.99
CA ASN A 58 10.73 9.19 -8.70
C ASN A 58 10.63 10.37 -7.70
N ARG A 59 10.15 11.51 -8.14
CA ARG A 59 10.02 12.73 -7.33
C ARG A 59 8.57 13.24 -7.29
N LEU A 60 7.62 12.31 -7.40
CA LEU A 60 6.20 12.64 -7.43
C LEU A 60 5.75 13.21 -6.08
N LYS A 61 5.14 14.38 -6.10
CA LYS A 61 4.54 15.02 -4.91
C LYS A 61 3.05 14.72 -4.77
N THR A 62 2.38 14.53 -5.89
CA THR A 62 0.95 14.23 -5.99
C THR A 62 0.69 13.29 -7.17
N LEU A 63 -0.50 12.70 -7.21
CA LEU A 63 -1.03 12.01 -8.39
C LEU A 63 -2.19 12.79 -8.98
N PRO A 64 -2.37 12.76 -10.31
CA PRO A 64 -3.55 13.35 -10.94
C PRO A 64 -4.80 12.55 -10.57
N LYS A 65 -5.96 13.20 -10.46
CA LYS A 65 -7.25 12.53 -10.20
C LYS A 65 -7.60 11.49 -11.28
N GLU A 66 -7.07 11.67 -12.46
CA GLU A 66 -7.23 10.80 -13.62
C GLU A 66 -6.67 9.38 -13.39
N ILE A 67 -5.82 9.20 -12.36
CA ILE A 67 -5.37 7.86 -11.93
C ILE A 67 -6.56 6.93 -11.68
N GLY A 68 -7.67 7.44 -11.15
CA GLY A 68 -8.89 6.68 -10.87
C GLY A 68 -9.63 6.17 -12.12
N GLN A 69 -9.19 6.53 -13.32
CA GLN A 69 -9.73 6.03 -14.58
C GLN A 69 -9.10 4.70 -15.04
N LEU A 70 -8.01 4.26 -14.38
CA LEU A 70 -7.30 3.03 -14.69
C LEU A 70 -8.01 1.80 -14.09
N LYS A 71 -9.21 1.51 -14.57
CA LYS A 71 -10.12 0.51 -13.99
C LYS A 71 -9.58 -0.92 -13.99
N ASN A 72 -8.66 -1.24 -14.88
CA ASN A 72 -8.04 -2.55 -14.98
C ASN A 72 -6.74 -2.68 -14.17
N LEU A 73 -6.34 -1.61 -13.44
CA LEU A 73 -5.10 -1.60 -12.69
C LEU A 73 -5.18 -2.60 -11.50
N GLN A 74 -4.22 -3.50 -11.45
CA GLN A 74 -4.07 -4.53 -10.42
C GLN A 74 -2.90 -4.25 -9.50
N GLU A 75 -1.86 -3.60 -10.01
CA GLU A 75 -0.63 -3.34 -9.27
C GLU A 75 -0.19 -1.89 -9.50
N LEU A 76 -0.01 -1.16 -8.38
CA LEU A 76 0.48 0.23 -8.39
C LEU A 76 1.64 0.35 -7.41
N ASN A 77 2.83 0.60 -7.94
CA ASN A 77 4.02 0.85 -7.14
C ASN A 77 4.42 2.32 -7.23
N LEU A 78 4.32 3.01 -6.10
CA LEU A 78 4.66 4.42 -5.90
C LEU A 78 5.76 4.59 -4.85
N SER A 79 6.47 3.51 -4.51
CA SER A 79 7.51 3.56 -3.47
C SER A 79 8.63 4.54 -3.81
N SER A 80 9.31 5.04 -2.78
CA SER A 80 10.41 6.00 -2.89
C SER A 80 10.06 7.22 -3.77
N ASN A 81 9.04 7.96 -3.32
CA ASN A 81 8.60 9.20 -3.89
C ASN A 81 8.47 10.30 -2.82
N GLN A 82 7.80 11.38 -3.10
CA GLN A 82 7.60 12.51 -2.19
C GLN A 82 6.11 12.81 -1.98
N LEU A 83 5.26 11.79 -2.10
CA LEU A 83 3.82 11.94 -1.99
C LEU A 83 3.43 12.37 -0.58
N THR A 84 2.69 13.47 -0.46
CA THR A 84 2.17 13.96 0.82
C THR A 84 0.72 13.58 1.03
N ILE A 85 -0.01 13.32 -0.05
CA ILE A 85 -1.43 12.95 -0.04
C ILE A 85 -1.73 12.07 -1.27
N LEU A 86 -2.73 11.22 -1.15
CA LEU A 86 -3.34 10.50 -2.28
C LEU A 86 -4.66 11.18 -2.69
N PRO A 87 -4.98 11.26 -3.99
CA PRO A 87 -6.28 11.75 -4.43
C PRO A 87 -7.38 10.74 -4.00
N LYS A 88 -8.57 11.24 -3.66
CA LYS A 88 -9.73 10.40 -3.32
C LYS A 88 -10.10 9.41 -4.44
N GLU A 89 -9.77 9.75 -5.66
CA GLU A 89 -9.98 8.94 -6.85
C GLU A 89 -9.19 7.61 -6.83
N ILE A 90 -8.21 7.46 -5.91
CA ILE A 90 -7.54 6.17 -5.68
C ILE A 90 -8.56 5.07 -5.37
N GLY A 91 -9.63 5.39 -4.64
CA GLY A 91 -10.72 4.46 -4.31
C GLY A 91 -11.54 3.96 -5.51
N LYS A 92 -11.30 4.50 -6.70
CA LYS A 92 -11.94 4.04 -7.96
C LYS A 92 -11.18 2.91 -8.64
N LEU A 93 -10.03 2.50 -8.12
CA LEU A 93 -9.21 1.41 -8.64
C LEU A 93 -9.73 0.05 -8.14
N GLU A 94 -10.94 -0.31 -8.54
CA GLU A 94 -11.69 -1.43 -7.98
C GLU A 94 -11.00 -2.79 -8.14
N ASN A 95 -10.13 -2.94 -9.16
CA ASN A 95 -9.37 -4.17 -9.40
C ASN A 95 -7.98 -4.18 -8.77
N LEU A 96 -7.61 -3.15 -8.00
CA LEU A 96 -6.28 -3.06 -7.40
C LEU A 96 -6.08 -4.14 -6.34
N GLN A 97 -5.01 -4.93 -6.49
CA GLN A 97 -4.63 -6.02 -5.60
C GLN A 97 -3.40 -5.66 -4.75
N ARG A 98 -2.50 -4.86 -5.30
CA ARG A 98 -1.28 -4.43 -4.63
C ARG A 98 -1.09 -2.93 -4.76
N LEU A 99 -0.91 -2.26 -3.62
CA LEU A 99 -0.58 -0.84 -3.52
C LEU A 99 0.68 -0.70 -2.67
N ASP A 100 1.75 -0.22 -3.29
CA ASP A 100 3.02 0.03 -2.63
C ASP A 100 3.29 1.54 -2.54
N LEU A 101 3.35 2.05 -1.32
CA LEU A 101 3.57 3.45 -0.96
C LEU A 101 4.75 3.60 0.01
N TYR A 102 5.62 2.57 0.08
CA TYR A 102 6.82 2.60 0.90
C TYR A 102 7.65 3.85 0.62
N ASP A 103 8.25 4.42 1.67
CA ASP A 103 9.16 5.58 1.57
C ASP A 103 8.55 6.75 0.80
N ASN A 104 7.55 7.38 1.43
CA ASN A 104 6.89 8.61 0.99
C ASN A 104 6.74 9.58 2.17
N ARG A 105 5.91 10.59 2.03
CA ARG A 105 5.67 11.64 3.05
C ARG A 105 4.20 11.74 3.42
N LEU A 106 3.47 10.64 3.31
CA LEU A 106 2.04 10.61 3.59
C LEU A 106 1.75 10.86 5.07
N THR A 107 0.90 11.83 5.37
CA THR A 107 0.45 12.13 6.73
C THR A 107 -0.92 11.54 7.03
N ILE A 108 -1.72 11.28 6.00
CA ILE A 108 -3.07 10.74 6.08
C ILE A 108 -3.40 9.93 4.82
N LEU A 109 -4.31 8.97 4.95
CA LEU A 109 -4.93 8.29 3.80
C LEU A 109 -6.35 8.85 3.58
N PRO A 110 -6.82 8.93 2.31
CA PRO A 110 -8.22 9.26 2.04
C PRO A 110 -9.15 8.14 2.53
N ILE A 111 -10.34 8.49 2.99
CA ILE A 111 -11.35 7.51 3.45
C ILE A 111 -11.76 6.54 2.31
N GLU A 112 -11.60 6.97 1.08
CA GLU A 112 -11.87 6.19 -0.13
C GLU A 112 -10.93 4.98 -0.29
N ILE A 113 -9.84 4.90 0.51
CA ILE A 113 -8.99 3.70 0.54
C ILE A 113 -9.82 2.44 0.84
N GLY A 114 -10.83 2.55 1.69
CA GLY A 114 -11.74 1.46 2.05
C GLY A 114 -12.60 0.92 0.90
N LYS A 115 -12.59 1.56 -0.28
CA LYS A 115 -13.30 1.08 -1.48
C LYS A 115 -12.50 0.07 -2.30
N LEU A 116 -11.23 -0.14 -1.97
CA LEU A 116 -10.33 -1.06 -2.68
C LEU A 116 -10.60 -2.52 -2.25
N GLN A 117 -11.77 -3.04 -2.60
CA GLN A 117 -12.26 -4.33 -2.11
C GLN A 117 -11.40 -5.53 -2.54
N ASN A 118 -10.66 -5.42 -3.64
CA ASN A 118 -9.78 -6.47 -4.11
C ASN A 118 -8.34 -6.34 -3.61
N LEU A 119 -8.04 -5.34 -2.77
CA LEU A 119 -6.69 -5.10 -2.27
C LEU A 119 -6.25 -6.24 -1.34
N GLN A 120 -5.11 -6.85 -1.66
CA GLN A 120 -4.50 -7.94 -0.90
C GLN A 120 -3.27 -7.48 -0.14
N THR A 121 -2.52 -6.53 -0.69
CA THR A 121 -1.27 -6.05 -0.11
C THR A 121 -1.25 -4.53 -0.10
N LEU A 122 -0.99 -3.95 1.08
CA LEU A 122 -0.85 -2.51 1.30
C LEU A 122 0.43 -2.23 2.06
N TYR A 123 1.40 -1.60 1.39
CA TYR A 123 2.66 -1.17 1.98
C TYR A 123 2.69 0.33 2.17
N LEU A 124 2.80 0.75 3.43
CA LEU A 124 2.79 2.15 3.89
C LEU A 124 3.98 2.45 4.79
N SER A 125 4.96 1.55 4.86
CA SER A 125 6.13 1.75 5.72
C SER A 125 6.95 2.98 5.30
N SER A 126 7.67 3.56 6.26
CA SER A 126 8.48 4.77 6.07
C SER A 126 7.65 5.94 5.51
N ASN A 127 6.60 6.32 6.24
CA ASN A 127 5.77 7.48 5.98
C ASN A 127 5.63 8.33 7.27
N GLN A 128 4.68 9.24 7.31
CA GLN A 128 4.43 10.14 8.44
C GLN A 128 2.99 10.01 8.96
N LEU A 129 2.40 8.82 8.81
CA LEU A 129 1.02 8.57 9.20
C LEU A 129 0.87 8.63 10.73
N THR A 130 -0.09 9.42 11.21
CA THR A 130 -0.43 9.51 12.63
C THR A 130 -1.62 8.64 13.01
N THR A 131 -2.46 8.30 12.04
CA THR A 131 -3.62 7.44 12.18
C THR A 131 -4.01 6.83 10.83
N LEU A 132 -4.93 5.85 10.86
CA LEU A 132 -5.62 5.34 9.66
C LEU A 132 -7.10 5.75 9.70
N PRO A 133 -7.74 5.93 8.53
CA PRO A 133 -9.19 6.10 8.49
C PRO A 133 -9.89 4.79 8.90
N ARG A 134 -11.06 4.88 9.56
CA ARG A 134 -11.88 3.72 9.96
C ARG A 134 -12.22 2.83 8.77
N GLU A 135 -12.41 3.46 7.62
CA GLU A 135 -12.72 2.80 6.35
C GLU A 135 -11.63 1.80 5.92
N SER A 136 -10.42 1.90 6.46
CA SER A 136 -9.37 0.89 6.23
C SER A 136 -9.81 -0.52 6.69
N GLY A 137 -10.69 -0.61 7.68
CA GLY A 137 -11.29 -1.88 8.12
C GLY A 137 -12.21 -2.54 7.08
N LYS A 138 -12.57 -1.84 6.00
CA LYS A 138 -13.39 -2.37 4.89
C LYS A 138 -12.60 -3.08 3.80
N LEU A 139 -11.29 -3.19 3.93
CA LEU A 139 -10.41 -3.89 2.97
C LEU A 139 -10.53 -5.41 3.16
N GLU A 140 -11.67 -5.97 2.81
CA GLU A 140 -12.07 -7.35 3.16
C GLU A 140 -11.08 -8.42 2.68
N ASN A 141 -10.39 -8.19 1.56
CA ASN A 141 -9.44 -9.13 0.99
C ASN A 141 -7.99 -8.88 1.40
N LEU A 142 -7.73 -7.90 2.29
CA LEU A 142 -6.37 -7.55 2.69
C LEU A 142 -5.72 -8.69 3.47
N GLN A 143 -4.54 -9.13 3.01
CA GLN A 143 -3.75 -10.21 3.60
C GLN A 143 -2.49 -9.67 4.28
N GLU A 144 -1.93 -8.60 3.75
CA GLU A 144 -0.69 -8.02 4.25
C GLU A 144 -0.81 -6.50 4.39
N LEU A 145 -0.56 -6.01 5.61
CA LEU A 145 -0.55 -4.58 5.94
C LEU A 145 0.76 -4.23 6.63
N ASN A 146 1.59 -3.43 5.97
CA ASN A 146 2.83 -2.93 6.53
C ASN A 146 2.74 -1.42 6.81
N LEU A 147 2.79 -1.07 8.09
CA LEU A 147 2.72 0.29 8.64
C LEU A 147 3.98 0.66 9.43
N SER A 148 5.06 -0.11 9.28
CA SER A 148 6.29 0.16 10.04
C SER A 148 6.85 1.55 9.75
N ASP A 149 7.62 2.07 10.68
CA ASP A 149 8.33 3.34 10.52
C ASP A 149 7.37 4.51 10.16
N ASN A 150 6.35 4.70 11.01
CA ASN A 150 5.37 5.78 10.95
C ASN A 150 5.28 6.50 12.31
N GLN A 151 4.24 7.29 12.51
CA GLN A 151 4.01 8.06 13.75
C GLN A 151 2.65 7.69 14.38
N LEU A 152 2.21 6.44 14.19
CA LEU A 152 0.92 5.98 14.68
C LEU A 152 0.90 5.94 16.21
N THR A 153 -0.05 6.63 16.81
CA THR A 153 -0.29 6.59 18.27
C THR A 153 -1.38 5.58 18.63
N THR A 154 -2.26 5.27 17.70
CA THR A 154 -3.34 4.30 17.84
C THR A 154 -3.77 3.78 16.47
N LEU A 155 -4.53 2.69 16.46
CA LEU A 155 -5.22 2.19 15.28
C LEU A 155 -6.75 2.22 15.52
N PRO A 156 -7.56 2.46 14.48
CA PRO A 156 -9.00 2.33 14.61
C PRO A 156 -9.38 0.87 14.88
N GLN A 157 -10.34 0.66 15.78
CA GLN A 157 -10.84 -0.67 16.14
C GLN A 157 -11.37 -1.46 14.94
N GLU A 158 -11.80 -0.77 13.90
CA GLU A 158 -12.29 -1.34 12.65
C GLU A 158 -11.23 -2.18 11.91
N ILE A 159 -9.94 -2.01 12.23
CA ILE A 159 -8.87 -2.88 11.71
C ILE A 159 -9.13 -4.36 12.09
N GLY A 160 -9.78 -4.61 13.23
CA GLY A 160 -10.23 -5.96 13.62
C GLY A 160 -11.17 -6.63 12.61
N GLN A 161 -11.79 -5.88 11.70
CA GLN A 161 -12.69 -6.40 10.66
C GLN A 161 -11.95 -7.04 9.46
N LEU A 162 -10.62 -6.90 9.38
CA LEU A 162 -9.80 -7.44 8.30
C LEU A 162 -9.62 -8.97 8.44
N GLN A 163 -10.68 -9.71 8.16
CA GLN A 163 -10.76 -11.15 8.43
C GLN A 163 -9.73 -12.02 7.67
N ASN A 164 -9.21 -11.52 6.55
CA ASN A 164 -8.22 -12.21 5.75
C ASN A 164 -6.78 -11.79 6.05
N LEU A 165 -6.57 -10.87 7.02
CA LEU A 165 -5.25 -10.36 7.34
C LEU A 165 -4.37 -11.45 7.96
N GLN A 166 -3.21 -11.68 7.37
CA GLN A 166 -2.22 -12.68 7.78
C GLN A 166 -0.99 -12.01 8.40
N THR A 167 -0.59 -10.86 7.89
CA THR A 167 0.58 -10.12 8.38
C THR A 167 0.21 -8.68 8.70
N LEU A 168 0.50 -8.27 9.94
CA LEU A 168 0.39 -6.89 10.40
C LEU A 168 1.73 -6.44 10.96
N ASN A 169 2.38 -5.51 10.29
CA ASN A 169 3.63 -4.91 10.76
C ASN A 169 3.41 -3.47 11.22
N LEU A 170 3.63 -3.24 12.51
CA LEU A 170 3.48 -1.96 13.21
C LEU A 170 4.80 -1.52 13.88
N LYS A 171 5.91 -2.13 13.48
CA LYS A 171 7.24 -1.80 14.01
C LYS A 171 7.52 -0.30 13.93
N SER A 172 8.28 0.23 14.89
CA SER A 172 8.77 1.62 14.88
C SER A 172 7.62 2.63 14.69
N ASN A 173 6.70 2.63 15.65
CA ASN A 173 5.61 3.60 15.78
C ASN A 173 5.58 4.19 17.20
N GLN A 174 4.48 4.84 17.57
CA GLN A 174 4.31 5.47 18.90
C GLN A 174 3.09 4.90 19.64
N LEU A 175 2.79 3.60 19.40
CA LEU A 175 1.63 2.95 19.99
C LEU A 175 1.83 2.78 21.49
N THR A 176 0.88 3.26 22.30
CA THR A 176 0.86 3.09 23.76
C THR A 176 -0.04 1.94 24.21
N THR A 177 -1.02 1.60 23.38
CA THR A 177 -1.97 0.52 23.61
C THR A 177 -2.32 -0.16 22.29
N LEU A 178 -2.84 -1.37 22.38
CA LEU A 178 -3.41 -2.11 21.25
C LEU A 178 -4.93 -2.22 21.43
N PHE A 179 -5.69 -2.13 20.34
CA PHE A 179 -7.14 -2.26 20.36
C PHE A 179 -7.57 -3.69 20.73
N LYS A 180 -8.62 -3.83 21.56
CA LYS A 180 -9.09 -5.16 22.02
C LYS A 180 -9.67 -6.01 20.88
N GLU A 181 -10.22 -5.37 19.84
CA GLU A 181 -10.77 -6.02 18.64
C GLU A 181 -9.70 -6.77 17.82
N ILE A 182 -8.42 -6.72 18.23
CA ILE A 182 -7.33 -7.54 17.65
C ILE A 182 -7.71 -9.04 17.63
N GLU A 183 -8.50 -9.53 18.60
CA GLU A 183 -8.99 -10.90 18.66
C GLU A 183 -9.81 -11.33 17.44
N GLN A 184 -10.35 -10.37 16.69
CA GLN A 184 -11.18 -10.62 15.51
C GLN A 184 -10.34 -11.00 14.29
N LEU A 185 -9.03 -10.72 14.31
CA LEU A 185 -8.08 -11.05 13.22
C LEU A 185 -7.75 -12.56 13.24
N LYS A 186 -8.73 -13.40 12.94
CA LYS A 186 -8.63 -14.87 13.11
C LYS A 186 -7.55 -15.53 12.24
N ASN A 187 -7.20 -14.92 11.12
CA ASN A 187 -6.19 -15.44 10.20
C ASN A 187 -4.80 -14.83 10.40
N LEU A 188 -4.63 -13.97 11.43
CA LEU A 188 -3.34 -13.31 11.68
C LEU A 188 -2.28 -14.34 12.09
N GLN A 189 -1.18 -14.36 11.34
CA GLN A 189 -0.05 -15.27 11.54
C GLN A 189 1.18 -14.54 12.07
N THR A 190 1.40 -13.30 11.64
CA THR A 190 2.54 -12.48 12.02
C THR A 190 2.07 -11.12 12.51
N LEU A 191 2.49 -10.75 13.73
CA LEU A 191 2.26 -9.45 14.34
C LEU A 191 3.59 -8.89 14.83
N ASN A 192 4.04 -7.79 14.25
CA ASN A 192 5.23 -7.08 14.70
C ASN A 192 4.83 -5.75 15.34
N LEU A 193 5.13 -5.62 16.64
CA LEU A 193 4.88 -4.45 17.48
C LEU A 193 6.18 -3.90 18.08
N SER A 194 7.35 -4.35 17.60
CA SER A 194 8.64 -3.90 18.13
C SER A 194 8.83 -2.39 17.95
N ASP A 195 9.68 -1.82 18.78
CA ASP A 195 10.01 -0.39 18.74
C ASP A 195 8.74 0.51 18.85
N ASN A 196 7.97 0.31 19.92
CA ASN A 196 6.77 1.10 20.25
C ASN A 196 6.83 1.55 21.72
N GLN A 197 5.74 2.06 22.26
CA GLN A 197 5.62 2.57 23.62
C GLN A 197 4.56 1.81 24.42
N LEU A 198 4.34 0.53 24.10
CA LEU A 198 3.31 -0.27 24.73
C LEU A 198 3.66 -0.51 26.21
N THR A 199 2.71 -0.19 27.09
CA THR A 199 2.82 -0.44 28.54
C THR A 199 2.03 -1.66 28.97
N THR A 200 1.05 -2.08 28.18
CA THR A 200 0.19 -3.25 28.40
C THR A 200 -0.25 -3.84 27.08
N LEU A 201 -0.61 -5.12 27.12
CA LEU A 201 -1.30 -5.79 26.00
C LEU A 201 -2.71 -6.17 26.43
N PRO A 202 -3.71 -6.07 25.53
CA PRO A 202 -5.03 -6.60 25.80
C PRO A 202 -4.97 -8.12 25.94
N ILE A 203 -5.71 -8.69 26.89
CA ILE A 203 -5.77 -10.13 27.11
C ILE A 203 -6.29 -10.86 25.84
N GLU A 204 -7.03 -10.15 25.04
CA GLU A 204 -7.59 -10.60 23.76
C GLU A 204 -6.55 -11.07 22.75
N ILE A 205 -5.29 -10.63 22.88
CA ILE A 205 -4.19 -11.10 22.02
C ILE A 205 -3.99 -12.62 22.13
N GLY A 206 -4.26 -13.19 23.31
CA GLY A 206 -4.21 -14.63 23.55
C GLY A 206 -5.26 -15.45 22.78
N LYS A 207 -6.23 -14.79 22.15
CA LYS A 207 -7.28 -15.44 21.33
C LYS A 207 -6.91 -15.58 19.86
N LEU A 208 -5.74 -15.10 19.45
CA LEU A 208 -5.22 -15.21 18.09
C LEU A 208 -4.65 -16.63 17.84
N GLN A 209 -5.54 -17.57 17.49
CA GLN A 209 -5.20 -18.99 17.39
C GLN A 209 -4.19 -19.33 16.28
N ASN A 210 -4.13 -18.52 15.24
CA ASN A 210 -3.23 -18.72 14.09
C ASN A 210 -1.93 -17.89 14.19
N LEU A 211 -1.71 -17.17 15.30
CA LEU A 211 -0.50 -16.37 15.46
C LEU A 211 0.72 -17.27 15.70
N HIS A 212 1.69 -17.17 14.80
CA HIS A 212 2.95 -17.92 14.85
C HIS A 212 4.13 -17.02 15.28
N THR A 213 4.09 -15.77 14.90
CA THR A 213 5.16 -14.80 15.18
C THR A 213 4.59 -13.56 15.85
N LEU A 214 5.08 -13.27 17.04
CA LEU A 214 4.80 -12.05 17.79
C LEU A 214 6.11 -11.41 18.21
N ASN A 215 6.39 -10.20 17.71
CA ASN A 215 7.55 -9.42 18.15
C ASN A 215 7.09 -8.23 18.98
N LEU A 216 7.56 -8.15 20.23
CA LEU A 216 7.25 -7.12 21.21
C LEU A 216 8.51 -6.41 21.71
N SER A 217 9.69 -6.67 21.12
CA SER A 217 10.94 -6.07 21.57
C SER A 217 10.86 -4.53 21.58
N ASP A 218 11.67 -3.93 22.43
CA ASP A 218 11.78 -2.47 22.51
C ASP A 218 10.45 -1.76 22.78
N ASN A 219 9.75 -2.22 23.82
CA ASN A 219 8.52 -1.65 24.39
C ASN A 219 8.70 -1.41 25.91
N GLN A 220 7.62 -1.03 26.62
CA GLN A 220 7.59 -0.72 28.04
C GLN A 220 6.71 -1.72 28.83
N LEU A 221 6.57 -2.95 28.32
CA LEU A 221 5.76 -4.03 28.89
C LEU A 221 6.34 -4.58 30.16
#